data_93e4dd40b7dabacc5e2bf5653151b7a3
#
_entry.id   93e4dd40b7dabacc5e2bf5653151b7a3
#
_cell.length_a   1.000
_cell.length_b   1.000
_cell.length_c   1.000
_cell.angle_alpha   90.00
_cell.angle_beta   90.00
_cell.angle_gamma   90.00
#
_symmetry.space_group_name_H-M   'P 1'
#
loop_
_entity.id
_entity.type
_entity.pdbx_description
1 polymer ?
#
loop_
_entity_poly.entity_id
_entity_poly.type
_entity_poly.pdbx_seq_one_letter_code
_entity_poly.pdbx_strand_id
1 'polypeptide(L)'
;MQASNLQQEANLISRMERMPLNKALLTLVGLLSWCWVMEAFDLGMIGQVVAVLKKIWDLDASTLGLLGSCSTAGVVIGTASAGFLTDRFGRKRILLWGVFIFTFFTLIGSLYENLAWIVTMRFIGGLGAGAVFPLPYLMLSEIAPAKHRGILVCICNAILTASYLLPTLCGSWAINNFSLDVAWRVPFIVGG
;
A
#
# COMPACT_ATOMS: atom_id res chain seq x y z
N MET A 1 -4.32 -12.36 -42.09
CA MET A 1 -3.55 -11.88 -40.90
C MET A 1 -4.43 -11.54 -39.69
N GLN A 2 -5.45 -10.71 -39.81
CA GLN A 2 -6.34 -10.37 -38.67
C GLN A 2 -7.06 -11.58 -38.05
N ALA A 3 -7.62 -12.49 -38.86
CA ALA A 3 -8.32 -13.68 -38.36
C ALA A 3 -7.42 -14.67 -37.61
N SER A 4 -6.15 -14.82 -38.03
CA SER A 4 -5.17 -15.71 -37.35
C SER A 4 -4.75 -15.11 -35.98
N ASN A 5 -4.63 -13.78 -35.88
CA ASN A 5 -4.32 -13.13 -34.61
C ASN A 5 -5.49 -13.25 -33.62
N LEU A 6 -6.73 -13.06 -34.05
CA LEU A 6 -7.92 -13.25 -33.22
C LEU A 6 -8.07 -14.69 -32.71
N GLN A 7 -7.78 -15.67 -33.56
CA GLN A 7 -7.76 -17.09 -33.14
C GLN A 7 -6.64 -17.39 -32.14
N GLN A 8 -5.49 -16.79 -32.28
CA GLN A 8 -4.36 -16.94 -31.38
C GLN A 8 -4.66 -16.29 -30.01
N GLU A 9 -5.26 -15.12 -29.97
CA GLU A 9 -5.72 -14.45 -28.76
C GLU A 9 -6.82 -15.28 -28.04
N ALA A 10 -7.81 -15.77 -28.76
CA ALA A 10 -8.86 -16.62 -28.20
C ALA A 10 -8.30 -17.92 -27.59
N ASN A 11 -7.28 -18.54 -28.22
CA ASN A 11 -6.59 -19.71 -27.70
C ASN A 11 -5.77 -19.40 -26.44
N LEU A 12 -5.12 -18.24 -26.37
CA LEU A 12 -4.39 -17.80 -25.18
C LEU A 12 -5.35 -17.55 -23.99
N ILE A 13 -6.44 -16.88 -24.24
CA ILE A 13 -7.48 -16.62 -23.22
C ILE A 13 -8.05 -17.95 -22.68
N SER A 14 -8.39 -18.88 -23.57
CA SER A 14 -8.94 -20.18 -23.16
C SER A 14 -7.92 -21.06 -22.39
N ARG A 15 -6.63 -20.90 -22.67
CA ARG A 15 -5.55 -21.55 -21.90
C ARG A 15 -5.39 -20.91 -20.51
N MET A 16 -5.49 -19.59 -20.40
CA MET A 16 -5.45 -18.88 -19.11
C MET A 16 -6.65 -19.26 -18.23
N GLU A 17 -7.83 -19.41 -18.82
CA GLU A 17 -9.03 -19.83 -18.08
C GLU A 17 -8.96 -21.26 -17.54
N ARG A 18 -8.20 -22.14 -18.19
CA ARG A 18 -8.01 -23.54 -17.79
C ARG A 18 -6.80 -23.76 -16.89
N MET A 19 -6.02 -22.70 -16.58
CA MET A 19 -4.86 -22.87 -15.71
C MET A 19 -5.28 -23.31 -14.31
N PRO A 20 -4.71 -24.42 -13.80
CA PRO A 20 -4.94 -24.81 -12.40
C PRO A 20 -4.28 -23.80 -11.47
N LEU A 21 -4.79 -23.70 -10.24
CA LEU A 21 -4.11 -22.97 -9.16
C LEU A 21 -2.75 -23.64 -8.91
N ASN A 22 -1.69 -23.06 -9.46
CA ASN A 22 -0.34 -23.55 -9.26
C ASN A 22 0.40 -22.75 -8.19
N LYS A 23 1.53 -23.28 -7.72
CA LYS A 23 2.34 -22.63 -6.68
C LYS A 23 2.79 -21.23 -7.09
N ALA A 24 3.12 -20.99 -8.36
CA ALA A 24 3.56 -19.69 -8.86
C ALA A 24 2.46 -18.64 -8.75
N LEU A 25 1.21 -18.98 -9.11
CA LEU A 25 0.06 -18.10 -8.96
C LEU A 25 -0.20 -17.77 -7.48
N LEU A 26 -0.18 -18.78 -6.60
CA LEU A 26 -0.37 -18.58 -5.16
C LEU A 26 0.74 -17.72 -4.55
N THR A 27 1.99 -17.91 -4.96
CA THR A 27 3.10 -17.03 -4.53
C THR A 27 2.88 -15.60 -4.98
N LEU A 28 2.46 -15.39 -6.22
CA LEU A 28 2.18 -14.06 -6.74
C LEU A 28 1.02 -13.39 -5.97
N VAL A 29 -0.08 -14.11 -5.73
CA VAL A 29 -1.21 -13.64 -4.91
C VAL A 29 -0.73 -13.26 -3.51
N GLY A 30 0.14 -14.07 -2.89
CA GLY A 30 0.72 -13.78 -1.58
C GLY A 30 1.56 -12.50 -1.58
N LEU A 31 2.41 -12.30 -2.60
CA LEU A 31 3.22 -11.08 -2.75
C LEU A 31 2.37 -9.83 -2.97
N LEU A 32 1.33 -9.92 -3.80
CA LEU A 32 0.40 -8.82 -4.03
C LEU A 32 -0.40 -8.49 -2.75
N SER A 33 -0.83 -9.51 -2.01
CA SER A 33 -1.50 -9.33 -0.72
C SER A 33 -0.57 -8.67 0.30
N TRP A 34 0.73 -9.01 0.28
CA TRP A 34 1.72 -8.38 1.17
C TRP A 34 1.87 -6.89 0.91
N CYS A 35 1.83 -6.43 -0.35
CA CYS A 35 1.83 -5.01 -0.67
C CYS A 35 0.65 -4.28 0.00
N TRP A 36 -0.55 -4.89 -0.01
CA TRP A 36 -1.71 -4.32 0.67
C TRP A 36 -1.62 -4.36 2.19
N VAL A 37 -1.00 -5.39 2.76
CA VAL A 37 -0.74 -5.45 4.21
C VAL A 37 0.12 -4.27 4.64
N MET A 38 1.19 -3.98 3.90
CA MET A 38 2.07 -2.84 4.18
C MET A 38 1.35 -1.50 4.04
N GLU A 39 0.53 -1.35 3.00
CA GLU A 39 -0.26 -0.14 2.78
C GLU A 39 -1.32 0.07 3.86
N ALA A 40 -2.06 -0.98 4.25
CA ALA A 40 -3.03 -0.91 5.35
C ALA A 40 -2.35 -0.56 6.68
N PHE A 41 -1.14 -1.09 6.89
CA PHE A 41 -0.34 -0.76 8.07
C PHE A 41 0.00 0.73 8.09
N ASP A 42 0.48 1.28 6.96
CA ASP A 42 0.86 2.69 6.87
C ASP A 42 -0.34 3.64 7.08
N LEU A 43 -1.47 3.37 6.43
CA LEU A 43 -2.68 4.18 6.61
C LEU A 43 -3.20 4.09 8.06
N GLY A 44 -3.16 2.91 8.66
CA GLY A 44 -3.65 2.69 10.02
C GLY A 44 -2.74 3.27 11.10
N MET A 45 -1.41 3.33 10.88
CA MET A 45 -0.48 3.82 11.89
C MET A 45 -0.59 5.32 12.15
N ILE A 46 -1.07 6.11 11.19
CA ILE A 46 -1.16 7.57 11.34
C ILE A 46 -2.02 7.97 12.53
N GLY A 47 -3.10 7.23 12.79
CA GLY A 47 -3.96 7.48 13.95
C GLY A 47 -3.21 7.35 15.28
N GLN A 48 -2.34 6.35 15.41
CA GLN A 48 -1.51 6.13 16.59
C GLN A 48 -0.43 7.22 16.73
N VAL A 49 0.23 7.56 15.62
CA VAL A 49 1.24 8.61 15.58
C VAL A 49 0.66 9.95 15.98
N VAL A 50 -0.49 10.34 15.41
CA VAL A 50 -1.20 11.58 15.73
C VAL A 50 -1.58 11.62 17.22
N ALA A 51 -2.06 10.51 17.80
CA ALA A 51 -2.42 10.43 19.21
C ALA A 51 -1.22 10.62 20.15
N VAL A 52 -0.04 10.11 19.77
CA VAL A 52 1.19 10.28 20.55
C VAL A 52 1.77 11.68 20.39
N LEU A 53 1.88 12.20 19.15
CA LEU A 53 2.42 13.54 18.87
C LEU A 53 1.57 14.64 19.50
N LYS A 54 0.24 14.46 19.57
CA LYS A 54 -0.63 15.38 20.30
C LYS A 54 -0.21 15.56 21.76
N LYS A 55 0.20 14.47 22.41
CA LYS A 55 0.60 14.50 23.83
C LYS A 55 2.00 15.10 24.04
N ILE A 56 2.91 14.93 23.08
CA ILE A 56 4.31 15.38 23.20
C ILE A 56 4.46 16.84 22.79
N TRP A 57 3.82 17.24 21.69
CA TRP A 57 3.99 18.57 21.08
C TRP A 57 2.83 19.52 21.29
N ASP A 58 1.80 19.12 22.05
CA ASP A 58 0.57 19.90 22.34
C ASP A 58 -0.02 20.56 21.08
N LEU A 59 -0.13 19.75 19.99
CA LEU A 59 -0.57 20.23 18.69
C LEU A 59 -2.06 20.56 18.68
N ASP A 60 -2.41 21.62 17.98
CA ASP A 60 -3.80 22.02 17.76
C ASP A 60 -4.52 21.10 16.76
N ALA A 61 -5.86 21.13 16.76
CA ALA A 61 -6.68 20.25 15.94
C ALA A 61 -6.45 20.42 14.43
N SER A 62 -6.11 21.63 13.96
CA SER A 62 -5.84 21.89 12.55
C SER A 62 -4.54 21.23 12.09
N THR A 63 -3.51 21.31 12.90
CA THR A 63 -2.21 20.66 12.65
C THR A 63 -2.32 19.13 12.65
N LEU A 64 -3.08 18.57 13.59
CA LEU A 64 -3.38 17.13 13.62
C LEU A 64 -4.15 16.67 12.39
N GLY A 65 -5.13 17.49 11.95
CA GLY A 65 -5.86 17.27 10.70
C GLY A 65 -4.96 17.30 9.48
N LEU A 66 -4.03 18.25 9.40
CA LEU A 66 -3.03 18.34 8.34
C LEU A 66 -2.16 17.06 8.31
N LEU A 67 -1.63 16.65 9.46
CA LEU A 67 -0.79 15.45 9.57
C LEU A 67 -1.55 14.17 9.17
N GLY A 68 -2.82 14.05 9.53
CA GLY A 68 -3.66 12.91 9.13
C GLY A 68 -4.02 12.90 7.65
N SER A 69 -4.23 14.07 7.04
CA SER A 69 -4.70 14.19 5.65
C SER A 69 -3.59 14.26 4.61
N CYS A 70 -2.36 14.66 4.98
CA CYS A 70 -1.26 14.83 4.02
C CYS A 70 -0.92 13.56 3.24
N SER A 71 -0.89 12.42 3.91
CA SER A 71 -0.64 11.11 3.27
C SER A 71 -1.77 10.74 2.31
N THR A 72 -3.03 10.92 2.75
CA THR A 72 -4.22 10.65 1.90
C THR A 72 -4.24 11.55 0.66
N ALA A 73 -3.86 12.82 0.78
CA ALA A 73 -3.73 13.72 -0.36
C ALA A 73 -2.66 13.20 -1.34
N GLY A 74 -1.52 12.73 -0.85
CA GLY A 74 -0.50 12.06 -1.66
C GLY A 74 -1.05 10.82 -2.37
N VAL A 75 -1.79 9.95 -1.65
CA VAL A 75 -2.41 8.74 -2.21
C VAL A 75 -3.36 9.08 -3.36
N VAL A 76 -4.22 10.08 -3.22
CA VAL A 76 -5.15 10.51 -4.28
C VAL A 76 -4.40 10.92 -5.54
N ILE A 77 -3.38 11.76 -5.41
CA ILE A 77 -2.56 12.21 -6.56
C ILE A 77 -1.77 11.04 -7.16
N GLY A 78 -1.18 10.19 -6.31
CA GLY A 78 -0.44 9.00 -6.72
C GLY A 78 -1.32 8.02 -7.51
N THR A 79 -2.54 7.75 -7.04
CA THR A 79 -3.51 6.88 -7.72
C THR A 79 -3.93 7.46 -9.07
N ALA A 80 -4.22 8.75 -9.14
CA ALA A 80 -4.59 9.42 -10.38
C ALA A 80 -3.47 9.37 -11.43
N SER A 81 -2.21 9.50 -11.00
CA SER A 81 -1.05 9.42 -11.89
C SER A 81 -0.65 7.99 -12.26
N ALA A 82 -0.93 7.02 -11.39
CA ALA A 82 -0.53 5.62 -11.56
C ALA A 82 -1.09 5.00 -12.84
N GLY A 83 -2.34 5.29 -13.20
CA GLY A 83 -2.95 4.80 -14.44
C GLY A 83 -2.11 5.19 -15.66
N PHE A 84 -1.85 6.49 -15.84
CA PHE A 84 -1.03 6.99 -16.95
C PHE A 84 0.40 6.44 -16.93
N LEU A 85 1.03 6.38 -15.78
CA LEU A 85 2.40 5.87 -15.64
C LEU A 85 2.49 4.37 -15.96
N THR A 86 1.51 3.58 -15.55
CA THR A 86 1.49 2.13 -15.80
C THR A 86 1.31 1.78 -17.26
N ASP A 87 0.51 2.56 -18.00
CA ASP A 87 0.33 2.38 -19.45
C ASP A 87 1.63 2.66 -20.22
N ARG A 88 2.44 3.62 -19.73
CA ARG A 88 3.69 4.02 -20.40
C ARG A 88 4.90 3.18 -20.01
N PHE A 89 5.06 2.84 -18.72
CA PHE A 89 6.26 2.19 -18.17
C PHE A 89 6.05 0.74 -17.77
N GLY A 90 4.82 0.26 -17.80
CA GLY A 90 4.42 -1.09 -17.44
C GLY A 90 4.15 -1.25 -15.93
N ARG A 91 3.16 -2.08 -15.60
CA ARG A 91 2.59 -2.24 -14.24
C ARG A 91 3.61 -2.68 -13.20
N LYS A 92 4.45 -3.67 -13.53
CA LYS A 92 5.47 -4.20 -12.60
C LYS A 92 6.48 -3.12 -12.17
N ARG A 93 6.93 -2.29 -13.11
CA ARG A 93 7.92 -1.24 -12.79
C ARG A 93 7.33 -0.17 -11.89
N ILE A 94 6.11 0.27 -12.19
CA ILE A 94 5.43 1.30 -11.39
C ILE A 94 5.11 0.77 -10.00
N LEU A 95 4.67 -0.49 -9.87
CA LEU A 95 4.47 -1.12 -8.56
C LEU A 95 5.76 -1.12 -7.73
N LEU A 96 6.89 -1.53 -8.32
CA LEU A 96 8.18 -1.56 -7.61
C LEU A 96 8.66 -0.16 -7.20
N TRP A 97 8.52 0.83 -8.10
CA TRP A 97 8.85 2.22 -7.76
C TRP A 97 7.91 2.79 -6.69
N GLY A 98 6.62 2.48 -6.77
CA GLY A 98 5.63 2.87 -5.77
C GLY A 98 5.98 2.32 -4.39
N VAL A 99 6.27 1.02 -4.29
CA VAL A 99 6.71 0.37 -3.03
C VAL A 99 8.00 1.00 -2.53
N PHE A 100 8.99 1.22 -3.39
CA PHE A 100 10.26 1.83 -2.99
C PHE A 100 10.07 3.25 -2.43
N ILE A 101 9.34 4.11 -3.15
CA ILE A 101 9.07 5.48 -2.70
C ILE A 101 8.33 5.46 -1.37
N PHE A 102 7.26 4.69 -1.29
CA PHE A 102 6.44 4.56 -0.09
C PHE A 102 7.29 4.13 1.12
N THR A 103 8.00 3.00 1.03
CA THR A 103 8.84 2.45 2.09
C THR A 103 9.95 3.42 2.51
N PHE A 104 10.70 3.94 1.54
CA PHE A 104 11.85 4.81 1.79
C PHE A 104 11.46 6.12 2.48
N PHE A 105 10.41 6.79 1.99
CA PHE A 105 9.97 8.06 2.58
C PHE A 105 9.25 7.87 3.92
N THR A 106 8.58 6.75 4.13
CA THR A 106 8.01 6.39 5.44
C THR A 106 9.12 6.20 6.47
N LEU A 107 10.20 5.45 6.16
CA LEU A 107 11.35 5.29 7.05
C LEU A 107 12.04 6.61 7.37
N ILE A 108 12.35 7.41 6.36
CA ILE A 108 13.03 8.70 6.52
C ILE A 108 12.17 9.68 7.33
N GLY A 109 10.84 9.57 7.24
CA GLY A 109 9.92 10.39 8.03
C GLY A 109 10.11 10.25 9.55
N SER A 110 10.65 9.12 10.03
CA SER A 110 10.92 8.88 11.45
C SER A 110 12.22 9.51 11.97
N LEU A 111 13.11 10.02 11.09
CA LEU A 111 14.46 10.44 11.49
C LEU A 111 14.49 11.79 12.22
N TYR A 112 13.62 12.71 11.86
CA TYR A 112 13.64 14.07 12.41
C TYR A 112 12.35 14.42 13.14
N GLU A 113 12.49 15.08 14.29
CA GLU A 113 11.38 15.58 15.12
C GLU A 113 10.93 16.97 14.64
N ASN A 114 10.52 17.06 13.40
CA ASN A 114 10.03 18.29 12.80
C ASN A 114 8.73 18.02 12.06
N LEU A 115 7.67 18.74 12.42
CA LEU A 115 6.35 18.56 11.83
C LEU A 115 6.34 18.74 10.32
N ALA A 116 6.99 19.78 9.79
CA ALA A 116 7.06 20.06 8.37
C ALA A 116 7.79 18.92 7.62
N TRP A 117 8.81 18.33 8.24
CA TRP A 117 9.51 17.16 7.73
C TRP A 117 8.58 15.96 7.64
N ILE A 118 7.91 15.62 8.74
CA ILE A 118 7.00 14.47 8.78
C ILE A 118 5.89 14.63 7.74
N VAL A 119 5.22 15.79 7.69
CA VAL A 119 4.16 16.08 6.70
C VAL A 119 4.66 15.91 5.27
N THR A 120 5.86 16.45 4.94
CA THR A 120 6.44 16.35 3.60
C THR A 120 6.77 14.92 3.23
N MET A 121 7.43 14.17 4.13
CA MET A 121 7.78 12.77 3.89
C MET A 121 6.55 11.87 3.76
N ARG A 122 5.53 12.12 4.58
CA ARG A 122 4.23 11.43 4.51
C ARG A 122 3.48 11.72 3.20
N PHE A 123 3.53 12.96 2.73
CA PHE A 123 2.94 13.31 1.42
C PHE A 123 3.62 12.57 0.27
N ILE A 124 4.97 12.58 0.24
CA ILE A 124 5.75 11.89 -0.82
C ILE A 124 5.57 10.37 -0.71
N GLY A 125 5.60 9.80 0.50
CA GLY A 125 5.28 8.39 0.74
C GLY A 125 3.89 8.04 0.24
N GLY A 126 2.90 8.91 0.49
CA GLY A 126 1.53 8.78 -0.01
C GLY A 126 1.44 8.72 -1.54
N LEU A 127 2.27 9.49 -2.28
CA LEU A 127 2.34 9.37 -3.74
C LEU A 127 2.75 7.96 -4.19
N GLY A 128 3.72 7.36 -3.50
CA GLY A 128 4.13 5.98 -3.74
C GLY A 128 3.02 4.98 -3.40
N ALA A 129 2.38 5.12 -2.24
CA ALA A 129 1.28 4.26 -1.79
C ALA A 129 0.09 4.33 -2.76
N GLY A 130 -0.22 5.51 -3.30
CA GLY A 130 -1.27 5.69 -4.30
C GLY A 130 -1.05 4.91 -5.59
N ALA A 131 0.21 4.69 -5.98
CA ALA A 131 0.53 3.81 -7.09
C ALA A 131 0.40 2.32 -6.70
N VAL A 132 0.70 1.97 -5.45
CA VAL A 132 0.63 0.59 -4.96
C VAL A 132 -0.82 0.12 -4.77
N PHE A 133 -1.74 0.99 -4.36
CA PHE A 133 -3.12 0.61 -4.02
C PHE A 133 -3.90 -0.09 -5.16
N PRO A 134 -4.02 0.48 -6.38
CA PRO A 134 -4.82 -0.13 -7.46
C PRO A 134 -4.11 -1.25 -8.20
N LEU A 135 -2.76 -1.27 -8.23
CA LEU A 135 -2.00 -2.15 -9.11
C LEU A 135 -2.12 -3.63 -8.79
N PRO A 136 -2.10 -4.08 -7.52
CA PRO A 136 -2.31 -5.48 -7.19
C PRO A 136 -3.68 -6.00 -7.63
N TYR A 137 -4.75 -5.19 -7.54
CA TYR A 137 -6.08 -5.55 -8.05
C TYR A 137 -6.07 -5.74 -9.57
N LEU A 138 -5.47 -4.80 -10.30
CA LEU A 138 -5.34 -4.88 -11.75
C LEU A 138 -4.54 -6.12 -12.17
N MET A 139 -3.37 -6.33 -11.56
CA MET A 139 -2.53 -7.49 -11.87
C MET A 139 -3.23 -8.81 -11.52
N LEU A 140 -3.88 -8.88 -10.37
CA LEU A 140 -4.62 -10.08 -9.96
C LEU A 140 -5.79 -10.37 -10.92
N SER A 141 -6.54 -9.34 -11.32
CA SER A 141 -7.68 -9.50 -12.24
C SER A 141 -7.27 -9.98 -13.63
N GLU A 142 -6.04 -9.72 -14.06
CA GLU A 142 -5.49 -10.14 -15.34
C GLU A 142 -4.92 -11.54 -15.33
N ILE A 143 -4.27 -11.94 -14.23
CA ILE A 143 -3.53 -13.20 -14.13
C ILE A 143 -4.40 -14.32 -13.57
N ALA A 144 -5.38 -13.99 -12.72
CA ALA A 144 -6.23 -14.98 -12.08
C ALA A 144 -7.19 -15.65 -13.08
N PRO A 145 -7.27 -17.00 -13.10
CA PRO A 145 -8.25 -17.73 -13.89
C PRO A 145 -9.68 -17.26 -13.58
N ALA A 146 -10.52 -17.09 -14.61
CA ALA A 146 -11.88 -16.54 -14.46
C ALA A 146 -12.71 -17.26 -13.39
N LYS A 147 -12.57 -18.59 -13.30
CA LYS A 147 -13.27 -19.42 -12.30
C LYS A 147 -12.92 -19.08 -10.86
N HIS A 148 -11.71 -18.64 -10.56
CA HIS A 148 -11.21 -18.41 -9.20
C HIS A 148 -10.96 -16.94 -8.89
N ARG A 149 -11.07 -16.04 -9.88
CA ARG A 149 -10.75 -14.61 -9.76
C ARG A 149 -11.52 -13.95 -8.62
N GLY A 150 -12.83 -14.14 -8.56
CA GLY A 150 -13.66 -13.54 -7.51
C GLY A 150 -13.25 -13.99 -6.10
N ILE A 151 -13.01 -15.29 -5.90
CA ILE A 151 -12.58 -15.83 -4.61
C ILE A 151 -11.20 -15.27 -4.21
N LEU A 152 -10.24 -15.24 -5.14
CA LEU A 152 -8.90 -14.70 -4.86
C LEU A 152 -8.94 -13.23 -4.49
N VAL A 153 -9.72 -12.41 -5.20
CA VAL A 153 -9.91 -10.99 -4.88
C VAL A 153 -10.55 -10.82 -3.50
N CYS A 154 -11.58 -11.62 -3.18
CA CYS A 154 -12.22 -11.57 -1.86
C CYS A 154 -11.25 -11.95 -0.72
N ILE A 155 -10.44 -12.99 -0.90
CA ILE A 155 -9.43 -13.38 0.09
C ILE A 155 -8.42 -12.27 0.29
N CYS A 156 -7.88 -11.69 -0.78
CA CYS A 156 -6.94 -10.57 -0.70
C CYS A 156 -7.54 -9.35 0.01
N ASN A 157 -8.80 -9.03 -0.27
CA ASN A 157 -9.51 -7.93 0.39
C ASN A 157 -9.79 -8.22 1.87
N ALA A 158 -10.07 -9.47 2.24
CA ALA A 158 -10.20 -9.87 3.63
C ALA A 158 -8.87 -9.73 4.39
N ILE A 159 -7.74 -10.11 3.75
CA ILE A 159 -6.39 -9.92 4.29
C ILE A 159 -6.11 -8.42 4.49
N LEU A 160 -6.37 -7.58 3.47
CA LEU A 160 -6.24 -6.13 3.57
C LEU A 160 -7.01 -5.56 4.76
N THR A 161 -8.29 -5.93 4.88
CA THR A 161 -9.16 -5.43 5.97
C THR A 161 -8.67 -5.88 7.34
N ALA A 162 -8.27 -7.14 7.48
CA ALA A 162 -7.71 -7.67 8.73
C ALA A 162 -6.39 -6.97 9.12
N SER A 163 -5.60 -6.55 8.13
CA SER A 163 -4.30 -5.90 8.34
C SER A 163 -4.39 -4.52 9.01
N TYR A 164 -5.56 -3.85 8.97
CA TYR A 164 -5.76 -2.60 9.72
C TYR A 164 -5.69 -2.77 11.25
N LEU A 165 -5.74 -4.00 11.76
CA LEU A 165 -5.51 -4.28 13.17
C LEU A 165 -4.03 -4.19 13.55
N LEU A 166 -3.12 -4.50 12.62
CA LEU A 166 -1.68 -4.57 12.89
C LEU A 166 -1.08 -3.24 13.39
N PRO A 167 -1.35 -2.07 12.77
CA PRO A 167 -0.81 -0.80 13.25
C PRO A 167 -1.34 -0.44 14.64
N THR A 168 -2.58 -0.78 14.96
CA THR A 168 -3.17 -0.55 16.29
C THR A 168 -2.46 -1.39 17.35
N LEU A 169 -2.21 -2.66 17.07
CA LEU A 169 -1.46 -3.54 17.96
C LEU A 169 0.00 -3.07 18.12
N CYS A 170 0.66 -2.73 17.01
CA CYS A 170 2.01 -2.21 17.02
C CYS A 170 2.12 -0.90 17.81
N GLY A 171 1.23 0.06 17.58
CA GLY A 171 1.22 1.33 18.29
C GLY A 171 0.94 1.17 19.78
N SER A 172 -0.02 0.33 20.16
CA SER A 172 -0.32 0.03 21.56
C SER A 172 0.86 -0.66 22.26
N TRP A 173 1.50 -1.60 21.58
CA TRP A 173 2.70 -2.26 22.11
C TRP A 173 3.85 -1.27 22.27
N ALA A 174 4.07 -0.37 21.30
CA ALA A 174 5.11 0.64 21.38
C ALA A 174 4.91 1.61 22.55
N ILE A 175 3.68 2.10 22.75
CA ILE A 175 3.34 3.01 23.87
C ILE A 175 3.55 2.35 25.24
N ASN A 176 3.31 1.05 25.35
CA ASN A 176 3.44 0.32 26.61
C ASN A 176 4.90 -0.05 26.95
N ASN A 177 5.79 -0.13 25.95
CA ASN A 177 7.17 -0.62 26.15
C ASN A 177 8.24 0.46 25.98
N PHE A 178 7.93 1.57 25.34
CA PHE A 178 8.88 2.67 25.08
C PHE A 178 8.37 4.00 25.63
N SER A 179 9.30 4.93 25.86
CA SER A 179 8.93 6.32 26.13
C SER A 179 8.17 6.92 24.96
N LEU A 180 7.27 7.87 25.23
CA LEU A 180 6.45 8.51 24.17
C LEU A 180 7.30 9.13 23.06
N ASP A 181 8.50 9.66 23.40
CA ASP A 181 9.43 10.26 22.44
C ASP A 181 9.96 9.27 21.40
N VAL A 182 9.98 7.97 21.73
CA VAL A 182 10.41 6.90 20.82
C VAL A 182 9.21 6.14 20.24
N ALA A 183 8.14 6.00 21.01
CA ALA A 183 6.98 5.17 20.66
C ALA A 183 6.34 5.56 19.33
N TRP A 184 6.31 6.85 18.95
CA TRP A 184 5.75 7.32 17.69
C TRP A 184 6.59 6.91 16.46
N ARG A 185 7.90 6.64 16.64
CA ARG A 185 8.81 6.21 15.55
C ARG A 185 8.67 4.74 15.22
N VAL A 186 8.28 3.92 16.19
CA VAL A 186 8.18 2.46 16.02
C VAL A 186 7.26 2.06 14.86
N PRO A 187 6.03 2.60 14.72
CA PRO A 187 5.19 2.30 13.58
C PRO A 187 5.82 2.69 12.22
N PHE A 188 6.59 3.79 12.14
CA PHE A 188 7.29 4.18 10.93
C PHE A 188 8.39 3.20 10.53
N ILE A 189 9.12 2.67 11.52
CA ILE A 189 10.22 1.71 11.30
C ILE A 189 9.66 0.34 10.89
N VAL A 190 8.51 -0.05 11.46
CA VAL A 190 7.88 -1.35 11.14
C VAL A 190 7.13 -1.30 9.81
N GLY A 191 6.55 -0.15 9.44
CA GLY A 191 5.76 0.03 8.22
C GLY A 191 6.56 0.48 6.99
N GLY A 192 7.82 0.88 7.18
CA GLY A 192 8.71 1.37 6.11
C GLY A 192 9.85 0.39 5.76
#